data_6463ee100b36a8b17d0274ef29b23daf
#
_entry.id   6463ee100b36a8b17d0274ef29b23daf
#
_cell.length_a   1.000
_cell.length_b   1.000
_cell.length_c   1.000
_cell.angle_alpha   90.00
_cell.angle_beta   90.00
_cell.angle_gamma   90.00
#
_symmetry.space_group_name_H-M   'P 1'
#
loop_
_entity.id
_entity.type
_entity.pdbx_description
1 polymer ?
#
loop_
_entity_poly.entity_id
_entity_poly.type
_entity_poly.pdbx_seq_one_letter_code
_entity_poly.pdbx_strand_id
1 'polypeptide(L)'
;MSRIEDDARQHDEEGGWDPEEGGLEHASENVLESWPTEPAQAQSTEAEEPPPFDTVVEPPPFEAPDDAAPPEAASAPDAAVGEGLEANEDAAAAAGEAIAEHAPGELTIPPGYAVLEGEPRGGRRAVGIVVSRFNGEVTGALLDSALAELEAREVDAGSITVMPVPGAFELPLAAMALAKTRRFACVVALGCIIRGDTPHFDYVAGEAASGLQLAAIETGVPVAFGVLTLDRADQAEPRFEKGAEAVRTALEMADLFSNLRAAAAR
;
A
#
# COMPACT_ATOMS: atom_id res chain seq x y z
N MET A 1 69.75 -18.20 -11.87
CA MET A 1 69.62 -19.63 -12.21
C MET A 1 68.31 -20.14 -11.67
N SER A 2 67.53 -20.77 -12.52
CA SER A 2 66.30 -21.52 -12.34
C SER A 2 65.02 -20.67 -12.40
N ARG A 3 64.46 -20.55 -13.52
CA ARG A 3 63.27 -21.12 -14.18
C ARG A 3 62.09 -21.33 -13.26
N ILE A 4 61.05 -20.56 -13.48
CA ILE A 4 59.65 -20.94 -13.25
C ILE A 4 58.94 -20.71 -14.58
N GLU A 5 58.58 -21.86 -15.18
CA GLU A 5 57.79 -21.95 -16.40
C GLU A 5 56.30 -21.85 -16.08
N ASP A 6 55.62 -21.22 -17.01
CA ASP A 6 54.21 -21.27 -17.36
C ASP A 6 53.38 -22.46 -16.84
N ASP A 7 52.22 -22.15 -16.33
CA ASP A 7 51.05 -22.98 -16.57
C ASP A 7 49.77 -22.12 -16.68
N ALA A 8 49.57 -21.61 -17.92
CA ALA A 8 48.28 -21.11 -18.35
C ALA A 8 47.42 -22.29 -18.74
N ARG A 9 46.42 -22.63 -17.91
CA ARG A 9 45.30 -23.51 -18.31
C ARG A 9 44.01 -22.74 -18.22
N GLN A 10 43.49 -22.49 -19.39
CA GLN A 10 42.11 -22.29 -19.78
C GLN A 10 41.18 -23.18 -18.93
N HIS A 11 40.20 -22.56 -18.32
CA HIS A 11 38.91 -23.16 -18.07
C HIS A 11 37.84 -22.24 -18.67
N ASP A 12 37.61 -22.44 -19.96
CA ASP A 12 36.35 -22.21 -20.58
C ASP A 12 35.42 -23.35 -20.10
N GLU A 13 34.54 -23.06 -19.20
CA GLU A 13 33.32 -23.84 -19.03
C GLU A 13 32.13 -22.88 -19.05
N GLU A 14 31.50 -22.89 -20.21
CA GLU A 14 30.17 -22.39 -20.46
C GLU A 14 29.19 -23.14 -19.55
N GLY A 15 28.90 -22.59 -18.38
CA GLY A 15 27.75 -22.97 -17.59
C GLY A 15 26.50 -22.38 -18.23
N GLY A 16 25.98 -23.06 -19.26
CA GLY A 16 24.68 -22.73 -19.82
C GLY A 16 23.62 -22.87 -18.73
N TRP A 17 22.95 -21.79 -18.44
CA TRP A 17 21.75 -21.83 -17.62
C TRP A 17 20.67 -22.62 -18.37
N ASP A 18 20.34 -23.82 -17.88
CA ASP A 18 19.26 -24.63 -18.41
C ASP A 18 17.97 -24.24 -17.71
N PRO A 19 16.99 -23.64 -18.40
CA PRO A 19 15.72 -23.25 -17.83
C PRO A 19 14.83 -24.43 -17.40
N GLU A 20 15.21 -25.67 -17.68
CA GLU A 20 14.39 -26.83 -17.37
C GLU A 20 14.79 -27.56 -16.07
N GLU A 21 15.91 -27.25 -15.41
CA GLU A 21 16.32 -27.91 -14.16
C GLU A 21 16.04 -27.10 -12.87
N GLY A 22 15.48 -25.92 -12.93
CA GLY A 22 14.99 -25.17 -11.78
C GLY A 22 13.55 -25.51 -11.45
N GLY A 23 13.31 -26.70 -10.90
CA GLY A 23 11.97 -27.21 -10.64
C GLY A 23 11.09 -26.29 -9.80
N LEU A 24 10.20 -25.54 -10.44
CA LEU A 24 8.99 -24.97 -9.87
C LEU A 24 7.83 -26.00 -9.97
N GLU A 25 8.10 -27.25 -9.66
CA GLU A 25 7.09 -28.32 -9.75
C GLU A 25 6.00 -28.26 -8.66
N HIS A 26 5.94 -27.22 -7.84
CA HIS A 26 4.86 -27.08 -6.86
C HIS A 26 4.02 -25.79 -7.03
N ALA A 27 4.11 -25.13 -8.17
CA ALA A 27 3.22 -24.03 -8.53
C ALA A 27 2.18 -24.43 -9.59
N SER A 28 1.68 -25.67 -9.56
CA SER A 28 0.78 -26.22 -10.57
C SER A 28 -0.72 -25.93 -10.35
N GLU A 29 -1.06 -24.98 -9.47
CA GLU A 29 -2.36 -24.32 -9.59
C GLU A 29 -2.08 -22.86 -9.97
N ASN A 30 -1.96 -22.66 -11.25
CA ASN A 30 -1.70 -21.36 -11.85
C ASN A 30 -2.84 -20.42 -11.49
N VAL A 31 -2.58 -19.44 -10.64
CA VAL A 31 -3.56 -18.40 -10.26
C VAL A 31 -4.11 -17.69 -11.50
N LEU A 32 -3.39 -17.72 -12.61
CA LEU A 32 -3.82 -17.20 -13.91
C LEU A 32 -4.86 -18.09 -14.62
N GLU A 33 -5.00 -19.36 -14.25
CA GLU A 33 -6.03 -20.24 -14.82
C GLU A 33 -7.44 -19.93 -14.25
N SER A 34 -7.54 -19.29 -13.12
CA SER A 34 -8.81 -18.84 -12.56
C SER A 34 -9.25 -17.45 -13.03
N TRP A 35 -8.41 -16.74 -13.78
CA TRP A 35 -8.82 -15.51 -14.43
C TRP A 35 -9.52 -15.83 -15.74
N PRO A 36 -10.71 -15.26 -16.01
CA PRO A 36 -11.42 -15.49 -17.24
C PRO A 36 -10.54 -15.03 -18.41
N THR A 37 -9.94 -15.99 -19.08
CA THR A 37 -9.12 -15.77 -20.30
C THR A 37 -9.98 -15.58 -21.54
N GLU A 38 -11.28 -15.85 -21.42
CA GLU A 38 -12.25 -15.59 -22.49
C GLU A 38 -13.38 -14.70 -21.94
N PRO A 39 -13.86 -13.71 -22.72
CA PRO A 39 -15.09 -13.05 -22.40
C PRO A 39 -16.18 -14.12 -22.33
N ALA A 40 -16.94 -14.17 -21.23
CA ALA A 40 -18.07 -15.07 -21.08
C ALA A 40 -18.86 -15.04 -22.39
N GLN A 41 -19.01 -16.21 -23.03
CA GLN A 41 -19.86 -16.31 -24.20
C GLN A 41 -21.24 -15.85 -23.75
N ALA A 42 -21.59 -14.62 -24.13
CA ALA A 42 -22.93 -14.12 -23.97
C ALA A 42 -23.86 -15.11 -24.69
N GLN A 43 -24.70 -15.81 -23.93
CA GLN A 43 -25.79 -16.52 -24.48
C GLN A 43 -26.55 -15.52 -25.37
N SER A 44 -26.61 -15.79 -26.64
CA SER A 44 -27.29 -14.97 -27.65
C SER A 44 -28.80 -14.94 -27.37
N THR A 45 -29.18 -14.05 -26.49
CA THR A 45 -30.44 -13.36 -26.62
C THR A 45 -30.23 -12.34 -27.71
N GLU A 46 -31.06 -12.35 -28.77
CA GLU A 46 -31.01 -11.40 -29.88
C GLU A 46 -30.77 -10.00 -29.30
N ALA A 47 -29.51 -9.55 -29.40
CA ALA A 47 -29.13 -8.23 -28.93
C ALA A 47 -29.63 -7.24 -29.99
N GLU A 48 -30.58 -6.40 -29.63
CA GLU A 48 -30.82 -5.16 -30.34
C GLU A 48 -29.48 -4.44 -30.52
N GLU A 49 -29.17 -4.08 -31.78
CA GLU A 49 -27.93 -3.32 -32.06
C GLU A 49 -27.91 -2.06 -31.22
N PRO A 50 -26.80 -1.77 -30.55
CA PRO A 50 -26.69 -0.53 -29.76
C PRO A 50 -26.84 0.66 -30.75
N PRO A 51 -27.54 1.72 -30.34
CA PRO A 51 -27.70 2.90 -31.18
C PRO A 51 -26.33 3.51 -31.52
N PRO A 52 -26.18 4.07 -32.73
CA PRO A 52 -24.93 4.69 -33.12
C PRO A 52 -24.49 5.77 -32.12
N PHE A 53 -23.19 5.83 -31.80
CA PHE A 53 -22.58 6.69 -30.80
C PHE A 53 -22.77 8.21 -31.00
N ASP A 54 -23.44 8.64 -32.07
CA ASP A 54 -23.65 10.04 -32.42
C ASP A 54 -24.94 10.68 -31.85
N THR A 55 -25.77 9.92 -31.15
CA THR A 55 -26.89 10.51 -30.42
C THR A 55 -26.44 11.02 -29.04
N VAL A 56 -26.04 12.28 -28.98
CA VAL A 56 -25.95 13.02 -27.74
C VAL A 56 -27.36 13.14 -27.19
N VAL A 57 -27.71 12.26 -26.25
CA VAL A 57 -28.93 12.40 -25.46
C VAL A 57 -28.62 13.50 -24.45
N GLU A 58 -29.12 14.69 -24.68
CA GLU A 58 -29.07 15.74 -23.67
C GLU A 58 -29.79 15.23 -22.41
N PRO A 59 -29.16 15.29 -21.24
CA PRO A 59 -29.85 14.95 -20.01
C PRO A 59 -31.04 15.90 -19.83
N PRO A 60 -32.18 15.43 -19.29
CA PRO A 60 -33.33 16.28 -19.02
C PRO A 60 -32.87 17.47 -18.15
N PRO A 61 -33.45 18.65 -18.37
CA PRO A 61 -33.12 19.81 -17.57
C PRO A 61 -33.36 19.51 -16.09
N PHE A 62 -32.32 19.77 -15.25
CA PHE A 62 -32.42 19.63 -13.82
C PHE A 62 -33.43 20.70 -13.33
N GLU A 63 -34.65 20.27 -13.01
CA GLU A 63 -35.60 21.12 -12.29
C GLU A 63 -35.17 21.13 -10.82
N ALA A 64 -34.53 22.23 -10.41
CA ALA A 64 -34.28 22.47 -9.00
C ALA A 64 -35.65 22.64 -8.31
N PRO A 65 -35.84 22.02 -7.09
CA PRO A 65 -37.05 22.22 -6.35
C PRO A 65 -37.19 23.74 -6.03
N ASP A 66 -38.26 24.36 -6.51
CA ASP A 66 -38.71 25.65 -6.08
C ASP A 66 -39.02 25.58 -4.58
N ASP A 67 -38.45 26.43 -3.75
CA ASP A 67 -38.59 26.58 -2.30
C ASP A 67 -37.40 26.05 -1.45
N ALA A 68 -36.21 26.53 -1.74
CA ALA A 68 -35.22 26.69 -0.69
C ALA A 68 -34.70 28.12 -0.75
N ALA A 69 -35.27 29.01 0.04
CA ALA A 69 -34.71 30.33 0.30
C ALA A 69 -33.26 30.13 0.80
N PRO A 70 -32.28 30.88 0.28
CA PRO A 70 -30.92 30.78 0.81
C PRO A 70 -30.94 31.19 2.29
N PRO A 71 -30.17 30.46 3.16
CA PRO A 71 -30.07 30.85 4.55
C PRO A 71 -29.55 32.29 4.62
N GLU A 72 -30.28 33.16 5.33
CA GLU A 72 -29.83 34.50 5.64
C GLU A 72 -28.40 34.45 6.19
N ALA A 73 -27.49 35.11 5.48
CA ALA A 73 -26.14 35.32 5.96
C ALA A 73 -26.21 36.07 7.30
N ALA A 74 -25.97 35.34 8.39
CA ALA A 74 -25.78 35.95 9.69
C ALA A 74 -24.61 36.93 9.56
N SER A 75 -24.88 38.19 9.69
CA SER A 75 -23.91 39.28 9.72
C SER A 75 -22.96 39.02 10.88
N ALA A 76 -21.69 38.72 10.54
CA ALA A 76 -20.61 38.74 11.50
C ALA A 76 -20.48 40.13 12.12
N PRO A 77 -20.29 40.27 13.45
CA PRO A 77 -20.05 41.56 14.06
C PRO A 77 -18.71 42.12 13.56
N ASP A 78 -18.72 43.40 13.20
CA ASP A 78 -17.55 44.22 12.91
C ASP A 78 -16.53 44.07 14.04
N ALA A 79 -15.48 43.27 13.82
CA ALA A 79 -14.33 43.28 14.68
C ALA A 79 -13.38 44.36 14.23
N ALA A 80 -13.24 45.34 15.11
CA ALA A 80 -12.34 46.48 14.98
C ALA A 80 -10.93 46.03 14.59
N VAL A 81 -10.37 46.68 13.60
CA VAL A 81 -8.97 46.60 13.21
C VAL A 81 -8.12 47.06 14.38
N GLY A 82 -7.56 46.12 15.12
CA GLY A 82 -6.54 46.36 16.14
C GLY A 82 -5.17 46.23 15.48
N GLU A 83 -4.45 47.35 15.50
CA GLU A 83 -3.04 47.43 15.10
C GLU A 83 -2.17 46.53 15.95
N GLY A 84 -1.17 45.88 15.30
CA GLY A 84 0.06 45.40 15.95
C GLY A 84 0.02 43.96 16.43
N LEU A 85 0.14 42.98 15.51
CA LEU A 85 0.76 41.74 15.81
C LEU A 85 2.15 41.76 15.17
N GLU A 86 3.16 42.14 15.98
CA GLU A 86 4.54 41.85 15.67
C GLU A 86 4.65 40.34 15.45
N ALA A 87 5.16 39.93 14.29
CA ALA A 87 5.39 38.53 13.96
C ALA A 87 6.38 37.99 14.99
N ASN A 88 5.90 37.09 15.85
CA ASN A 88 6.72 36.39 16.80
C ASN A 88 7.60 35.40 16.03
N GLU A 89 8.84 35.79 15.74
CA GLU A 89 9.84 34.96 15.07
C GLU A 89 10.15 33.66 15.85
N ASP A 90 9.84 33.62 17.15
CA ASP A 90 9.96 32.43 17.98
C ASP A 90 8.89 31.35 17.69
N ALA A 91 7.74 31.73 17.08
CA ALA A 91 6.72 30.76 16.69
C ALA A 91 7.10 30.00 15.40
N ALA A 92 7.95 30.59 14.56
CA ALA A 92 8.45 29.92 13.35
C ALA A 92 9.54 28.89 13.65
N ALA A 93 10.30 29.08 14.73
CA ALA A 93 11.31 28.11 15.19
C ALA A 93 10.68 26.87 15.85
N ALA A 94 9.52 26.99 16.48
CA ALA A 94 8.79 25.86 17.09
C ALA A 94 8.03 25.00 16.06
N ALA A 95 7.82 25.48 14.85
CA ALA A 95 7.18 24.70 13.78
C ALA A 95 8.11 23.70 13.11
N GLY A 96 9.40 23.67 13.45
CA GLY A 96 10.42 22.78 12.86
C GLY A 96 10.51 21.39 13.50
N GLU A 97 9.93 21.15 14.66
CA GLU A 97 9.91 19.84 15.33
C GLU A 97 8.56 19.11 15.22
N ALA A 98 7.73 19.49 14.26
CA ALA A 98 6.45 18.84 14.08
C ALA A 98 6.60 17.42 13.54
N ILE A 99 6.82 16.48 14.46
CA ILE A 99 6.08 15.23 14.53
C ILE A 99 6.44 14.21 13.46
N ALA A 100 7.56 13.58 13.63
CA ALA A 100 7.82 12.26 13.04
C ALA A 100 7.16 11.12 13.85
N GLU A 101 6.66 11.35 15.05
CA GLU A 101 6.08 10.33 15.91
C GLU A 101 4.55 10.48 16.01
N HIS A 102 3.85 9.43 15.57
CA HIS A 102 2.52 9.18 16.12
C HIS A 102 2.68 8.97 17.62
N ALA A 103 2.01 9.79 18.43
CA ALA A 103 2.02 9.60 19.86
C ALA A 103 1.55 8.16 20.16
N PRO A 104 2.34 7.34 20.88
CA PRO A 104 1.88 6.04 21.30
C PRO A 104 0.64 6.23 22.17
N GLY A 105 -0.51 5.85 21.64
CA GLY A 105 -1.76 5.87 22.36
C GLY A 105 -1.81 4.65 23.26
N GLU A 106 -1.66 4.82 24.56
CA GLU A 106 -2.01 3.77 25.51
C GLU A 106 -3.53 3.74 25.69
N LEU A 107 -4.19 2.77 25.04
CA LEU A 107 -5.60 2.50 25.28
C LEU A 107 -5.74 1.65 26.55
N THR A 108 -6.33 2.21 27.60
CA THR A 108 -6.64 1.47 28.82
C THR A 108 -8.07 0.96 28.75
N ILE A 109 -8.24 -0.37 28.68
CA ILE A 109 -9.55 -1.01 28.70
C ILE A 109 -9.91 -1.35 30.16
N PRO A 110 -11.09 -0.91 30.69
CA PRO A 110 -11.49 -1.24 32.03
C PRO A 110 -11.64 -2.77 32.24
N PRO A 111 -11.41 -3.28 33.45
CA PRO A 111 -11.54 -4.69 33.73
C PRO A 111 -13.02 -5.16 33.58
N GLY A 112 -13.20 -6.42 33.20
CA GLY A 112 -14.53 -7.04 33.03
C GLY A 112 -14.99 -7.18 31.60
N TYR A 113 -14.24 -6.69 30.62
CA TYR A 113 -14.50 -6.89 29.20
C TYR A 113 -13.58 -7.97 28.63
N ALA A 114 -14.08 -8.75 27.65
CA ALA A 114 -13.22 -9.62 26.86
C ALA A 114 -12.46 -8.77 25.84
N VAL A 115 -11.14 -8.86 25.87
CA VAL A 115 -10.26 -8.12 24.95
C VAL A 115 -9.69 -9.11 23.93
N LEU A 116 -9.73 -8.73 22.68
CA LEU A 116 -9.10 -9.46 21.59
C LEU A 116 -7.97 -8.59 21.03
N GLU A 117 -6.76 -9.04 21.22
CA GLU A 117 -5.55 -8.31 20.80
C GLU A 117 -4.73 -9.16 19.84
N GLY A 118 -3.94 -8.50 19.01
CA GLY A 118 -2.93 -9.08 18.17
C GLY A 118 -1.56 -8.62 18.59
N GLU A 119 -0.54 -9.40 18.25
CA GLU A 119 0.85 -9.00 18.40
C GLU A 119 1.56 -9.10 17.05
N PRO A 120 2.56 -8.26 16.77
CA PRO A 120 3.30 -8.30 15.52
C PRO A 120 4.25 -9.51 15.49
N ARG A 121 3.71 -10.72 15.45
CA ARG A 121 4.45 -12.00 15.42
C ARG A 121 4.60 -12.48 13.99
N GLY A 122 5.82 -12.77 13.58
CA GLY A 122 6.11 -13.37 12.27
C GLY A 122 5.84 -14.88 12.25
N GLY A 123 6.72 -15.65 12.83
CA GLY A 123 6.61 -17.09 12.89
C GLY A 123 6.45 -17.74 11.50
N ARG A 124 5.44 -18.58 11.34
CA ARG A 124 5.17 -19.29 10.07
C ARG A 124 4.30 -18.50 9.07
N ARG A 125 4.17 -17.18 9.23
CA ARG A 125 3.32 -16.38 8.37
C ARG A 125 4.02 -16.08 7.04
N ALA A 126 3.31 -16.29 5.94
CA ALA A 126 3.72 -15.77 4.65
C ALA A 126 3.27 -14.32 4.50
N VAL A 127 4.16 -13.46 4.04
CA VAL A 127 3.94 -12.02 3.89
C VAL A 127 4.16 -11.61 2.44
N GLY A 128 3.19 -10.91 1.86
CA GLY A 128 3.33 -10.26 0.57
C GLY A 128 3.78 -8.81 0.74
N ILE A 129 4.72 -8.35 -0.07
CA ILE A 129 5.11 -6.94 -0.15
C ILE A 129 4.84 -6.47 -1.58
N VAL A 130 4.07 -5.41 -1.75
CA VAL A 130 3.96 -4.70 -3.01
C VAL A 130 4.70 -3.37 -2.88
N VAL A 131 5.60 -3.05 -3.83
CA VAL A 131 6.46 -1.87 -3.74
C VAL A 131 6.53 -1.14 -5.06
N SER A 132 6.32 0.19 -5.04
CA SER A 132 6.42 1.00 -6.25
C SER A 132 7.87 1.28 -6.63
N ARG A 133 8.18 1.19 -7.94
CA ARG A 133 9.51 1.53 -8.46
C ARG A 133 9.70 3.04 -8.65
N PHE A 134 8.61 3.79 -8.78
CA PHE A 134 8.68 5.25 -8.86
C PHE A 134 9.16 5.81 -7.51
N ASN A 135 10.07 6.81 -7.53
CA ASN A 135 10.80 7.28 -6.36
C ASN A 135 11.65 6.18 -5.69
N GLY A 136 12.38 5.39 -6.51
CA GLY A 136 13.04 4.14 -6.12
C GLY A 136 14.03 4.26 -4.96
N GLU A 137 14.71 5.38 -4.78
CA GLU A 137 15.59 5.62 -3.62
C GLU A 137 14.82 5.58 -2.31
N VAL A 138 13.65 6.24 -2.27
CA VAL A 138 12.78 6.29 -1.08
C VAL A 138 12.09 4.94 -0.85
N THR A 139 11.52 4.37 -1.92
CA THR A 139 10.81 3.09 -1.79
C THR A 139 11.75 1.92 -1.51
N GLY A 140 13.00 2.00 -1.99
CA GLY A 140 14.07 1.07 -1.62
C GLY A 140 14.39 1.14 -0.12
N ALA A 141 14.58 2.34 0.43
CA ALA A 141 14.82 2.51 1.85
C ALA A 141 13.64 2.03 2.73
N LEU A 142 12.38 2.25 2.27
CA LEU A 142 11.20 1.69 2.92
C LEU A 142 11.19 0.16 2.87
N LEU A 143 11.57 -0.43 1.73
CA LEU A 143 11.66 -1.88 1.59
C LEU A 143 12.75 -2.47 2.50
N ASP A 144 13.92 -1.84 2.57
CA ASP A 144 15.01 -2.28 3.45
C ASP A 144 14.56 -2.26 4.92
N SER A 145 13.89 -1.18 5.35
CA SER A 145 13.32 -1.05 6.69
C SER A 145 12.26 -2.13 6.96
N ALA A 146 11.39 -2.41 5.98
CA ALA A 146 10.37 -3.45 6.10
C ALA A 146 10.97 -4.87 6.18
N LEU A 147 11.98 -5.17 5.36
CA LEU A 147 12.65 -6.47 5.37
C LEU A 147 13.42 -6.69 6.69
N ALA A 148 14.09 -5.67 7.21
CA ALA A 148 14.77 -5.74 8.50
C ALA A 148 13.77 -6.01 9.65
N GLU A 149 12.60 -5.39 9.64
CA GLU A 149 11.56 -5.67 10.66
C GLU A 149 10.98 -7.07 10.51
N LEU A 150 10.77 -7.58 9.28
CA LEU A 150 10.32 -8.95 9.07
C LEU A 150 11.32 -9.97 9.62
N GLU A 151 12.62 -9.75 9.41
CA GLU A 151 13.68 -10.56 9.98
C GLU A 151 13.66 -10.50 11.52
N ALA A 152 13.56 -9.31 12.10
CA ALA A 152 13.46 -9.10 13.54
C ALA A 152 12.23 -9.78 14.16
N ARG A 153 11.14 -9.94 13.38
CA ARG A 153 9.93 -10.69 13.76
C ARG A 153 9.98 -12.18 13.41
N GLU A 154 11.12 -12.68 13.03
CA GLU A 154 11.35 -14.10 12.72
C GLU A 154 10.49 -14.64 11.55
N VAL A 155 10.19 -13.80 10.57
CA VAL A 155 9.57 -14.24 9.31
C VAL A 155 10.64 -14.85 8.43
N ASP A 156 10.44 -16.10 8.02
CA ASP A 156 11.35 -16.77 7.11
C ASP A 156 11.42 -16.05 5.76
N ALA A 157 12.61 -15.77 5.25
CA ALA A 157 12.82 -15.12 3.96
C ALA A 157 12.13 -15.87 2.81
N GLY A 158 12.08 -17.21 2.86
CA GLY A 158 11.34 -18.04 1.91
C GLY A 158 9.81 -17.88 1.96
N SER A 159 9.31 -17.25 3.04
CA SER A 159 7.88 -16.92 3.21
C SER A 159 7.53 -15.48 2.81
N ILE A 160 8.51 -14.71 2.33
CA ILE A 160 8.33 -13.33 1.88
C ILE A 160 8.29 -13.29 0.36
N THR A 161 7.26 -12.68 -0.20
CA THR A 161 7.18 -12.43 -1.64
C THR A 161 7.15 -10.93 -1.88
N VAL A 162 8.10 -10.42 -2.64
CA VAL A 162 8.17 -9.01 -3.04
C VAL A 162 7.72 -8.86 -4.48
N MET A 163 6.71 -8.01 -4.71
CA MET A 163 6.15 -7.71 -6.03
C MET A 163 6.37 -6.22 -6.36
N PRO A 164 7.39 -5.87 -7.16
CA PRO A 164 7.60 -4.51 -7.60
C PRO A 164 6.59 -4.13 -8.69
N VAL A 165 6.00 -2.93 -8.55
CA VAL A 165 5.05 -2.34 -9.50
C VAL A 165 5.56 -0.99 -10.05
N PRO A 166 5.04 -0.48 -11.18
CA PRO A 166 5.54 0.76 -11.77
C PRO A 166 5.43 1.97 -10.84
N GLY A 167 4.28 2.21 -10.24
CA GLY A 167 4.00 3.37 -9.41
C GLY A 167 3.05 3.08 -8.25
N ALA A 168 2.76 4.11 -7.47
CA ALA A 168 1.85 3.97 -6.33
C ALA A 168 0.39 3.70 -6.76
N PHE A 169 0.01 4.12 -7.96
CA PHE A 169 -1.33 3.89 -8.51
C PHE A 169 -1.62 2.41 -8.78
N GLU A 170 -0.57 1.61 -9.04
CA GLU A 170 -0.69 0.17 -9.30
C GLU A 170 -0.64 -0.69 -8.03
N LEU A 171 -0.26 -0.12 -6.88
CA LEU A 171 -0.20 -0.86 -5.61
C LEU A 171 -1.51 -1.55 -5.23
N PRO A 172 -2.69 -0.91 -5.35
CA PRO A 172 -3.95 -1.55 -4.98
C PRO A 172 -4.26 -2.81 -5.78
N LEU A 173 -4.05 -2.77 -7.09
CA LEU A 173 -4.29 -3.92 -7.95
C LEU A 173 -3.38 -5.10 -7.59
N ALA A 174 -2.10 -4.83 -7.37
CA ALA A 174 -1.12 -5.83 -6.98
C ALA A 174 -1.41 -6.41 -5.58
N ALA A 175 -1.75 -5.55 -4.61
CA ALA A 175 -2.13 -5.98 -3.26
C ALA A 175 -3.40 -6.87 -3.29
N MET A 176 -4.41 -6.48 -4.06
CA MET A 176 -5.63 -7.26 -4.27
C MET A 176 -5.30 -8.63 -4.89
N ALA A 177 -4.43 -8.67 -5.89
CA ALA A 177 -4.02 -9.91 -6.54
C ALA A 177 -3.32 -10.86 -5.55
N LEU A 178 -2.35 -10.38 -4.77
CA LEU A 178 -1.69 -11.18 -3.73
C LEU A 178 -2.68 -11.68 -2.67
N ALA A 179 -3.54 -10.80 -2.17
CA ALA A 179 -4.52 -11.13 -1.13
C ALA A 179 -5.53 -12.18 -1.61
N LYS A 180 -5.98 -12.11 -2.87
CA LYS A 180 -6.91 -13.10 -3.47
C LYS A 180 -6.31 -14.50 -3.58
N THR A 181 -4.99 -14.65 -3.63
CA THR A 181 -4.34 -15.98 -3.61
C THR A 181 -4.59 -16.74 -2.33
N ARG A 182 -4.97 -16.06 -1.23
CA ARG A 182 -5.12 -16.64 0.12
C ARG A 182 -3.85 -17.29 0.68
N ARG A 183 -2.71 -17.10 0.06
CA ARG A 183 -1.41 -17.65 0.49
C ARG A 183 -0.73 -16.79 1.56
N PHE A 184 -1.06 -15.51 1.63
CA PHE A 184 -0.43 -14.55 2.53
C PHE A 184 -1.32 -14.27 3.74
N ALA A 185 -0.70 -14.21 4.92
CA ALA A 185 -1.37 -13.81 6.15
C ALA A 185 -1.70 -12.31 6.16
N CYS A 186 -0.85 -11.53 5.49
CA CYS A 186 -1.00 -10.09 5.30
C CYS A 186 -0.21 -9.61 4.09
N VAL A 187 -0.50 -8.38 3.65
CA VAL A 187 0.21 -7.68 2.58
C VAL A 187 0.70 -6.33 3.11
N VAL A 188 1.92 -5.94 2.75
CA VAL A 188 2.49 -4.62 3.03
C VAL A 188 2.62 -3.86 1.72
N ALA A 189 2.05 -2.67 1.62
CA ALA A 189 2.14 -1.82 0.46
C ALA A 189 3.12 -0.66 0.72
N LEU A 190 4.19 -0.59 -0.06
CA LEU A 190 5.24 0.42 0.07
C LEU A 190 5.27 1.32 -1.15
N GLY A 191 5.25 2.63 -0.93
CA GLY A 191 5.25 3.62 -2.00
C GLY A 191 5.69 4.98 -1.52
N CYS A 192 5.95 5.87 -2.47
CA CYS A 192 6.23 7.26 -2.18
C CYS A 192 5.64 8.15 -3.27
N ILE A 193 4.83 9.11 -2.86
CA ILE A 193 4.20 10.10 -3.74
C ILE A 193 4.67 11.48 -3.26
N ILE A 194 5.34 12.21 -4.13
CA ILE A 194 5.84 13.56 -3.83
C ILE A 194 5.04 14.55 -4.63
N ARG A 195 4.57 15.62 -3.99
CA ARG A 195 3.75 16.66 -4.61
C ARG A 195 4.53 17.39 -5.70
N GLY A 196 3.94 17.43 -6.89
CA GLY A 196 4.40 18.22 -8.01
C GLY A 196 3.52 19.47 -8.23
N ASP A 197 3.74 20.13 -9.36
CA ASP A 197 3.06 21.40 -9.70
C ASP A 197 1.60 21.23 -10.13
N THR A 198 1.12 20.01 -10.29
CA THR A 198 -0.22 19.69 -10.77
C THR A 198 -1.04 18.92 -9.72
N PRO A 199 -2.38 18.87 -9.83
CA PRO A 199 -3.24 18.09 -8.95
C PRO A 199 -3.02 16.56 -9.01
N HIS A 200 -2.11 16.08 -9.85
CA HIS A 200 -1.83 14.64 -10.03
C HIS A 200 -1.54 13.91 -8.72
N PHE A 201 -0.84 14.58 -7.79
CA PHE A 201 -0.56 14.04 -6.46
C PHE A 201 -1.83 13.61 -5.73
N ASP A 202 -2.86 14.45 -5.73
CA ASP A 202 -4.07 14.21 -4.94
C ASP A 202 -4.86 13.01 -5.49
N TYR A 203 -4.89 12.85 -6.81
CA TYR A 203 -5.51 11.68 -7.45
C TYR A 203 -4.74 10.40 -7.13
N VAL A 204 -3.41 10.38 -7.31
CA VAL A 204 -2.62 9.17 -7.06
C VAL A 204 -2.65 8.78 -5.59
N ALA A 205 -2.53 9.74 -4.68
CA ALA A 205 -2.55 9.49 -3.23
C ALA A 205 -3.92 8.98 -2.76
N GLY A 206 -5.00 9.62 -3.23
CA GLY A 206 -6.37 9.24 -2.89
C GLY A 206 -6.71 7.83 -3.38
N GLU A 207 -6.44 7.53 -4.65
CA GLU A 207 -6.75 6.23 -5.24
C GLU A 207 -5.86 5.11 -4.68
N ALA A 208 -4.59 5.37 -4.40
CA ALA A 208 -3.72 4.40 -3.74
C ALA A 208 -4.26 4.04 -2.35
N ALA A 209 -4.65 5.04 -1.55
CA ALA A 209 -5.19 4.80 -0.20
C ALA A 209 -6.53 4.06 -0.26
N SER A 210 -7.49 4.55 -1.05
CA SER A 210 -8.82 3.95 -1.18
C SER A 210 -8.76 2.53 -1.72
N GLY A 211 -7.94 2.30 -2.75
CA GLY A 211 -7.83 0.99 -3.37
C GLY A 211 -7.12 -0.04 -2.49
N LEU A 212 -6.11 0.34 -1.70
CA LEU A 212 -5.46 -0.55 -0.73
C LEU A 212 -6.39 -0.93 0.40
N GLN A 213 -7.20 0.03 0.90
CA GLN A 213 -8.24 -0.26 1.87
C GLN A 213 -9.30 -1.21 1.30
N LEU A 214 -9.74 -0.98 0.07
CA LEU A 214 -10.68 -1.86 -0.61
C LEU A 214 -10.12 -3.28 -0.74
N ALA A 215 -8.83 -3.42 -1.10
CA ALA A 215 -8.18 -4.72 -1.19
C ALA A 215 -8.24 -5.50 0.13
N ALA A 216 -8.03 -4.82 1.26
CA ALA A 216 -8.14 -5.42 2.58
C ALA A 216 -9.58 -5.84 2.92
N ILE A 217 -10.55 -4.96 2.71
CA ILE A 217 -11.97 -5.19 3.03
C ILE A 217 -12.55 -6.33 2.18
N GLU A 218 -12.34 -6.30 0.88
CA GLU A 218 -12.88 -7.28 -0.07
C GLU A 218 -12.29 -8.69 0.14
N THR A 219 -11.04 -8.77 0.55
CA THR A 219 -10.38 -10.06 0.71
C THR A 219 -10.38 -10.59 2.13
N GLY A 220 -10.55 -9.71 3.13
CA GLY A 220 -10.37 -10.05 4.54
C GLY A 220 -8.92 -10.40 4.89
N VAL A 221 -7.96 -10.05 4.04
CA VAL A 221 -6.51 -10.14 4.29
C VAL A 221 -6.02 -8.75 4.67
N PRO A 222 -5.36 -8.58 5.82
CA PRO A 222 -4.81 -7.28 6.20
C PRO A 222 -3.86 -6.72 5.14
N VAL A 223 -4.05 -5.47 4.74
CA VAL A 223 -3.16 -4.72 3.86
C VAL A 223 -2.70 -3.48 4.60
N ALA A 224 -1.41 -3.43 4.96
CA ALA A 224 -0.84 -2.28 5.65
C ALA A 224 -0.38 -1.20 4.67
N PHE A 225 -0.68 0.05 5.00
CA PHE A 225 -0.40 1.22 4.18
C PHE A 225 0.95 1.84 4.57
N GLY A 226 2.01 1.47 3.84
CA GLY A 226 3.35 2.03 3.95
C GLY A 226 3.67 3.01 2.81
N VAL A 227 2.69 3.80 2.37
CA VAL A 227 2.85 4.77 1.29
C VAL A 227 3.07 6.16 1.86
N LEU A 228 4.24 6.74 1.59
CA LEU A 228 4.52 8.11 1.96
C LEU A 228 3.85 9.09 0.99
N THR A 229 3.21 10.11 1.56
CA THR A 229 2.66 11.24 0.83
C THR A 229 3.37 12.49 1.32
N LEU A 230 4.22 13.07 0.47
CA LEU A 230 5.15 14.12 0.84
C LEU A 230 4.93 15.37 0.00
N ASP A 231 5.03 16.53 0.62
CA ASP A 231 5.03 17.79 -0.11
C ASP A 231 6.39 18.07 -0.75
N ARG A 232 7.49 17.56 -0.16
CA ARG A 232 8.85 17.73 -0.65
C ARG A 232 9.67 16.46 -0.40
N ALA A 233 10.68 16.24 -1.26
CA ALA A 233 11.54 15.06 -1.20
C ALA A 233 12.35 14.94 0.10
N ASP A 234 12.77 16.05 0.70
CA ASP A 234 13.55 16.09 1.95
C ASP A 234 12.77 15.56 3.17
N GLN A 235 11.46 15.43 3.05
CA GLN A 235 10.61 14.82 4.08
C GLN A 235 10.67 13.29 4.10
N ALA A 236 11.34 12.65 3.13
CA ALA A 236 11.35 11.20 3.01
C ALA A 236 12.26 10.52 4.05
N GLU A 237 13.51 11.00 4.20
CA GLU A 237 14.51 10.36 5.03
C GLU A 237 14.07 10.15 6.49
N PRO A 238 13.47 11.13 7.18
CA PRO A 238 12.98 10.93 8.56
C PRO A 238 11.83 9.91 8.68
N ARG A 239 11.32 9.40 7.55
CA ARG A 239 10.14 8.52 7.47
C ARG A 239 10.44 7.12 6.94
N PHE A 240 11.70 6.76 6.74
CA PHE A 240 12.05 5.41 6.27
C PHE A 240 11.62 4.31 7.24
N GLU A 241 11.55 4.63 8.54
CA GLU A 241 11.03 3.73 9.57
C GLU A 241 9.55 3.33 9.36
N LYS A 242 8.81 4.08 8.52
CA LYS A 242 7.43 3.74 8.16
C LYS A 242 7.31 2.41 7.42
N GLY A 243 8.38 1.90 6.81
CA GLY A 243 8.45 0.54 6.28
C GLY A 243 8.29 -0.51 7.37
N ALA A 244 9.04 -0.38 8.45
CA ALA A 244 8.97 -1.26 9.62
C ALA A 244 7.63 -1.12 10.35
N GLU A 245 7.10 0.09 10.51
CA GLU A 245 5.78 0.31 11.11
C GLU A 245 4.68 -0.41 10.33
N ALA A 246 4.70 -0.33 9.00
CA ALA A 246 3.72 -1.02 8.17
C ALA A 246 3.79 -2.54 8.34
N VAL A 247 4.99 -3.11 8.50
CA VAL A 247 5.17 -4.53 8.82
C VAL A 247 4.57 -4.88 10.17
N ARG A 248 4.87 -4.10 11.22
CA ARG A 248 4.30 -4.32 12.55
C ARG A 248 2.79 -4.31 12.52
N THR A 249 2.19 -3.31 11.87
CA THR A 249 0.74 -3.20 11.68
C THR A 249 0.16 -4.40 10.94
N ALA A 250 0.79 -4.83 9.84
CA ALA A 250 0.33 -5.97 9.06
C ALA A 250 0.34 -7.27 9.86
N LEU A 251 1.42 -7.54 10.59
CA LEU A 251 1.57 -8.75 11.40
C LEU A 251 0.60 -8.75 12.61
N GLU A 252 0.44 -7.60 13.27
CA GLU A 252 -0.51 -7.44 14.39
C GLU A 252 -1.94 -7.72 13.95
N MET A 253 -2.37 -7.14 12.82
CA MET A 253 -3.70 -7.40 12.26
C MET A 253 -3.88 -8.85 11.83
N ALA A 254 -2.84 -9.49 11.29
CA ALA A 254 -2.87 -10.91 10.94
C ALA A 254 -3.01 -11.80 12.17
N ASP A 255 -2.35 -11.44 13.27
CA ASP A 255 -2.44 -12.14 14.55
C ASP A 255 -3.83 -11.97 15.18
N LEU A 256 -4.33 -10.74 15.23
CA LEU A 256 -5.67 -10.39 15.69
C LEU A 256 -6.75 -11.22 14.98
N PHE A 257 -6.67 -11.30 13.64
CA PHE A 257 -7.64 -12.08 12.86
C PHE A 257 -7.49 -13.59 13.06
N SER A 258 -6.27 -14.06 13.35
CA SER A 258 -6.04 -15.45 13.73
C SER A 258 -6.70 -15.77 15.08
N ASN A 259 -6.52 -14.87 16.07
CA ASN A 259 -7.11 -14.99 17.40
C ASN A 259 -8.65 -14.92 17.36
N LEU A 260 -9.21 -14.03 16.52
CA LEU A 260 -10.65 -13.95 16.30
C LEU A 260 -11.23 -15.26 15.73
N ARG A 261 -10.59 -15.83 14.71
CA ARG A 261 -11.01 -17.12 14.14
C ARG A 261 -10.91 -18.26 15.15
N ALA A 262 -9.86 -18.29 15.95
CA ALA A 262 -9.68 -19.30 16.99
C ALA A 262 -10.73 -19.15 18.12
N ALA A 263 -11.13 -17.93 18.45
CA ALA A 263 -12.19 -17.67 19.42
C ALA A 263 -13.57 -18.07 18.90
N ALA A 264 -13.85 -17.83 17.61
CA ALA A 264 -15.12 -18.20 16.99
C ALA A 264 -15.31 -19.71 16.76
N ALA A 265 -14.22 -20.49 16.79
CA ALA A 265 -14.24 -21.94 16.62
C ALA A 265 -14.49 -22.72 17.94
N ARG A 266 -14.57 -22.03 19.08
CA ARG A 266 -14.84 -22.59 20.41
C ARG A 266 -16.31 -22.54 20.74
#